data_7b8502e439cc1224034a1f8fbc08b0a0
#
_entry.id   7b8502e439cc1224034a1f8fbc08b0a0
#
_cell.length_a   1.000
_cell.length_b   1.000
_cell.length_c   1.000
_cell.angle_alpha   90.00
_cell.angle_beta   90.00
_cell.angle_gamma   90.00
#
_symmetry.space_group_name_H-M   'P 1'
#
loop_
_entity.id
_entity.type
_entity.pdbx_description
1 polymer ?
#
loop_
_entity_poly.entity_id
_entity_poly.type
_entity_poly.pdbx_seq_one_letter_code
_entity_poly.pdbx_strand_id
1 'polypeptide(L)'
;MSFTINYKRKNFTEEEISQRIATGLSVESDTNTRLLLMNLSNTQLRILKSLLPDIQEICDCLFLQKYMAAITLTNLLFETMVKLTLVYHEANGRTLDDGYDFENIYEKELNKYGEKNLGENIATLYKKNIITSKERDRLLYLKNSFRNPYSHGSNNKYVESATTKLYESHLGSNEIKESIATVTGNPYLLLDARRTFIRQYGLGYFAEIINYIITLDKELRKLYHK
;
A
#
# COMPACT_ATOMS: atom_id res chain seq x y z
N MET A 1 -20.06 7.04 -34.03
CA MET A 1 -20.08 8.18 -33.07
C MET A 1 -18.72 8.25 -32.40
N SER A 2 -17.95 9.32 -32.66
CA SER A 2 -16.64 9.50 -32.04
C SER A 2 -16.83 10.36 -30.80
N PHE A 3 -16.51 9.82 -29.62
CA PHE A 3 -16.47 10.60 -28.39
C PHE A 3 -15.06 11.20 -28.26
N THR A 4 -14.95 12.50 -28.48
CA THR A 4 -13.73 13.25 -28.16
C THR A 4 -13.87 13.75 -26.73
N ILE A 5 -13.22 13.10 -25.77
CA ILE A 5 -13.11 13.62 -24.39
C ILE A 5 -12.00 14.66 -24.40
N ASN A 6 -12.37 15.93 -24.44
CA ASN A 6 -11.44 17.04 -24.27
C ASN A 6 -11.06 17.14 -22.78
N TYR A 7 -9.96 16.51 -22.40
CA TYR A 7 -9.31 16.77 -21.10
C TYR A 7 -8.61 18.14 -21.18
N LYS A 8 -9.31 19.21 -20.83
CA LYS A 8 -8.63 20.45 -20.47
C LYS A 8 -7.92 20.20 -19.14
N ARG A 9 -6.58 20.09 -19.17
CA ARG A 9 -5.76 20.17 -17.94
C ARG A 9 -6.09 21.51 -17.28
N LYS A 10 -6.81 21.48 -16.17
CA LYS A 10 -7.02 22.67 -15.35
C LYS A 10 -5.71 22.91 -14.61
N ASN A 11 -4.98 23.93 -14.98
CA ASN A 11 -3.85 24.40 -14.18
C ASN A 11 -4.45 25.04 -12.92
N PHE A 12 -4.16 24.47 -11.77
CA PHE A 12 -4.58 25.00 -10.49
C PHE A 12 -3.65 26.16 -10.12
N THR A 13 -4.24 27.27 -9.63
CA THR A 13 -3.48 28.36 -9.02
C THR A 13 -2.89 27.92 -7.68
N GLU A 14 -1.86 28.60 -7.19
CA GLU A 14 -1.27 28.33 -5.87
C GLU A 14 -2.33 28.44 -4.76
N GLU A 15 -3.29 29.36 -4.89
CA GLU A 15 -4.38 29.52 -3.95
C GLU A 15 -5.35 28.34 -3.98
N GLU A 16 -5.71 27.82 -5.17
CA GLU A 16 -6.53 26.61 -5.30
C GLU A 16 -5.81 25.38 -4.75
N ILE A 17 -4.48 25.28 -4.91
CA ILE A 17 -3.67 24.20 -4.34
C ILE A 17 -3.67 24.32 -2.82
N SER A 18 -3.37 25.52 -2.28
CA SER A 18 -3.37 25.78 -0.84
C SER A 18 -4.73 25.51 -0.20
N GLN A 19 -5.81 25.92 -0.86
CA GLN A 19 -7.17 25.68 -0.40
C GLN A 19 -7.55 24.19 -0.43
N ARG A 20 -7.08 23.43 -1.44
CA ARG A 20 -7.27 21.97 -1.49
C ARG A 20 -6.47 21.25 -0.43
N ILE A 21 -5.25 21.70 -0.14
CA ILE A 21 -4.44 21.18 0.96
C ILE A 21 -5.14 21.48 2.29
N ALA A 22 -5.57 22.73 2.51
CA ALA A 22 -6.29 23.12 3.72
C ALA A 22 -7.62 22.35 3.87
N THR A 23 -8.35 22.14 2.77
CA THR A 23 -9.58 21.34 2.75
C THR A 23 -9.29 19.87 3.00
N GLY A 24 -8.22 19.30 2.42
CA GLY A 24 -7.76 17.94 2.69
C GLY A 24 -7.38 17.73 4.15
N LEU A 25 -6.80 18.76 4.78
CA LEU A 25 -6.46 18.75 6.21
C LEU A 25 -7.68 19.01 7.11
N SER A 26 -8.71 19.72 6.61
CA SER A 26 -9.91 20.11 7.37
C SER A 26 -11.07 19.13 7.20
N VAL A 27 -11.07 18.32 6.11
CA VAL A 27 -12.11 17.31 5.93
C VAL A 27 -11.99 16.32 7.07
N GLU A 28 -13.08 16.16 7.79
CA GLU A 28 -13.40 15.18 8.83
C GLU A 28 -12.73 13.81 8.59
N SER A 29 -11.41 13.77 8.69
CA SER A 29 -10.77 12.51 8.98
C SER A 29 -11.25 12.18 10.38
N ASP A 30 -11.99 11.08 10.49
CA ASP A 30 -12.37 10.48 11.76
C ASP A 30 -11.21 10.63 12.74
N THR A 31 -11.51 11.15 13.93
CA THR A 31 -10.50 11.37 15.00
C THR A 31 -9.64 10.13 15.21
N ASN A 32 -10.22 8.94 15.04
CA ASN A 32 -9.52 7.66 15.12
C ASN A 32 -8.48 7.47 14.00
N THR A 33 -8.81 7.90 12.78
CA THR A 33 -7.85 7.86 11.65
C THR A 33 -6.67 8.78 11.89
N ARG A 34 -6.92 10.00 12.40
CA ARG A 34 -5.84 10.95 12.76
C ARG A 34 -4.95 10.38 13.85
N LEU A 35 -5.53 9.87 14.94
CA LEU A 35 -4.79 9.26 16.03
C LEU A 35 -3.98 8.04 15.56
N LEU A 36 -4.55 7.20 14.71
CA LEU A 36 -3.84 6.06 14.12
C LEU A 36 -2.64 6.53 13.29
N LEU A 37 -2.82 7.49 12.39
CA LEU A 37 -1.73 8.01 11.55
C LEU A 37 -0.65 8.70 12.40
N MET A 38 -1.01 9.46 13.42
CA MET A 38 -0.05 10.06 14.37
C MET A 38 0.75 8.98 15.12
N ASN A 39 0.08 7.92 15.57
CA ASN A 39 0.75 6.81 16.26
C ASN A 39 1.69 6.06 15.30
N LEU A 40 1.29 5.85 14.05
CA LEU A 40 2.10 5.17 13.04
C LEU A 40 3.32 6.02 12.63
N SER A 41 3.15 7.34 12.45
CA SER A 41 4.25 8.26 12.14
C SER A 41 5.26 8.40 13.28
N ASN A 42 4.85 8.19 14.54
CA ASN A 42 5.71 8.20 15.72
C ASN A 42 6.30 6.80 16.04
N THR A 43 6.17 5.83 15.15
CA THR A 43 6.70 4.50 15.36
C THR A 43 8.23 4.54 15.48
N GLN A 44 8.75 3.98 16.56
CA GLN A 44 10.20 3.88 16.79
C GLN A 44 10.71 2.54 16.26
N LEU A 45 11.53 2.59 15.23
CA LEU A 45 12.25 1.46 14.68
C LEU A 45 13.75 1.62 14.96
N ARG A 46 14.45 0.52 15.16
CA ARG A 46 15.90 0.51 15.39
C ARG A 46 16.64 -0.08 14.19
N ILE A 47 16.30 -1.29 13.80
CA ILE A 47 16.95 -2.01 12.70
C ILE A 47 16.33 -1.59 11.36
N LEU A 48 15.01 -1.56 11.28
CA LEU A 48 14.26 -1.19 10.08
C LEU A 48 13.97 0.33 9.98
N LYS A 49 14.75 1.17 10.67
CA LYS A 49 14.54 2.63 10.72
C LYS A 49 14.59 3.32 9.36
N SER A 50 15.29 2.73 8.38
CA SER A 50 15.33 3.22 7.00
C SER A 50 13.97 3.25 6.30
N LEU A 51 12.96 2.55 6.85
CA LEU A 51 11.58 2.58 6.34
C LEU A 51 10.75 3.76 6.88
N LEU A 52 11.24 4.52 7.86
CA LEU A 52 10.49 5.63 8.45
C LEU A 52 10.10 6.74 7.46
N PRO A 53 10.97 7.16 6.51
CA PRO A 53 10.58 8.15 5.50
C PRO A 53 9.40 7.67 4.63
N ASP A 54 9.42 6.40 4.19
CA ASP A 54 8.35 5.84 3.36
C ASP A 54 7.03 5.75 4.15
N ILE A 55 7.11 5.40 5.44
CA ILE A 55 5.94 5.39 6.33
C ILE A 55 5.35 6.79 6.44
N GLN A 56 6.19 7.81 6.61
CA GLN A 56 5.75 9.20 6.70
C GLN A 56 5.07 9.66 5.41
N GLU A 57 5.65 9.38 4.25
CA GLU A 57 5.08 9.74 2.95
C GLU A 57 3.71 9.09 2.72
N ILE A 58 3.54 7.82 3.13
CA ILE A 58 2.25 7.15 3.06
C ILE A 58 1.22 7.81 3.98
N CYS A 59 1.62 8.18 5.20
CA CYS A 59 0.76 8.93 6.13
C CYS A 59 0.29 10.25 5.50
N ASP A 60 1.20 11.00 4.87
CA ASP A 60 0.88 12.26 4.21
C ASP A 60 -0.10 12.03 3.05
N CYS A 61 0.09 10.99 2.25
CA CYS A 61 -0.85 10.60 1.20
C CYS A 61 -2.25 10.27 1.76
N LEU A 62 -2.32 9.56 2.88
CA LEU A 62 -3.59 9.21 3.53
C LEU A 62 -4.28 10.45 4.13
N PHE A 63 -3.52 11.34 4.76
CA PHE A 63 -4.03 12.64 5.23
C PHE A 63 -4.63 13.46 4.11
N LEU A 64 -3.95 13.51 2.96
CA LEU A 64 -4.42 14.21 1.77
C LEU A 64 -5.47 13.42 0.97
N GLN A 65 -5.95 12.30 1.49
CA GLN A 65 -6.92 11.40 0.83
C GLN A 65 -6.46 10.91 -0.56
N LYS A 66 -5.14 10.82 -0.77
CA LYS A 66 -4.51 10.30 -2.00
C LYS A 66 -4.41 8.77 -1.94
N TYR A 67 -5.55 8.10 -1.77
CA TYR A 67 -5.61 6.66 -1.49
C TYR A 67 -4.90 5.79 -2.54
N MET A 68 -4.96 6.17 -3.84
CA MET A 68 -4.26 5.42 -4.90
C MET A 68 -2.73 5.53 -4.76
N ALA A 69 -2.19 6.70 -4.40
CA ALA A 69 -0.78 6.87 -4.11
C ALA A 69 -0.40 6.09 -2.84
N ALA A 70 -1.18 6.24 -1.78
CA ALA A 70 -0.95 5.53 -0.52
C ALA A 70 -0.88 4.00 -0.71
N ILE A 71 -1.80 3.38 -1.47
CA ILE A 71 -1.77 1.92 -1.69
C ILE A 71 -0.54 1.51 -2.51
N THR A 72 -0.13 2.31 -3.50
CA THR A 72 1.05 2.03 -4.32
C THR A 72 2.32 2.08 -3.49
N LEU A 73 2.48 3.13 -2.66
CA LEU A 73 3.61 3.26 -1.74
C LEU A 73 3.58 2.16 -0.66
N THR A 74 2.41 1.79 -0.14
CA THR A 74 2.29 0.67 0.82
C THR A 74 2.73 -0.65 0.19
N ASN A 75 2.43 -0.89 -1.09
CA ASN A 75 2.90 -2.08 -1.79
C ASN A 75 4.42 -2.10 -1.92
N LEU A 76 5.04 -0.96 -2.24
CA LEU A 76 6.50 -0.81 -2.29
C LEU A 76 7.12 -1.01 -0.90
N LEU A 77 6.56 -0.36 0.13
CA LEU A 77 6.96 -0.52 1.52
C LEU A 77 6.90 -1.99 1.96
N PHE A 78 5.84 -2.71 1.59
CA PHE A 78 5.70 -4.14 1.90
C PHE A 78 6.83 -4.98 1.30
N GLU A 79 7.16 -4.76 0.03
CA GLU A 79 8.27 -5.47 -0.63
C GLU A 79 9.62 -5.13 0.02
N THR A 80 9.85 -3.85 0.27
CA THR A 80 11.08 -3.36 0.89
C THR A 80 11.24 -3.89 2.32
N MET A 81 10.17 -3.91 3.13
CA MET A 81 10.15 -4.49 4.46
C MET A 81 10.64 -5.94 4.44
N VAL A 82 10.07 -6.78 3.57
CA VAL A 82 10.41 -8.21 3.49
C VAL A 82 11.86 -8.40 3.06
N LYS A 83 12.32 -7.64 2.05
CA LYS A 83 13.70 -7.70 1.56
C LYS A 83 14.71 -7.25 2.62
N LEU A 84 14.49 -6.08 3.22
CA LEU A 84 15.39 -5.55 4.25
C LEU A 84 15.46 -6.44 5.49
N THR A 85 14.34 -7.04 5.90
CA THR A 85 14.35 -8.00 7.01
C THR A 85 15.30 -9.16 6.72
N LEU A 86 15.30 -9.70 5.50
CA LEU A 86 16.21 -10.76 5.08
C LEU A 86 17.67 -10.28 5.03
N VAL A 87 17.91 -9.09 4.48
CA VAL A 87 19.25 -8.48 4.40
C VAL A 87 19.83 -8.27 5.81
N TYR A 88 19.07 -7.66 6.71
CA TYR A 88 19.53 -7.44 8.09
C TYR A 88 19.67 -8.73 8.88
N HIS A 89 18.87 -9.75 8.58
CA HIS A 89 19.09 -11.09 9.16
C HIS A 89 20.44 -11.67 8.73
N GLU A 90 20.81 -11.59 7.44
CA GLU A 90 22.13 -12.05 6.96
C GLU A 90 23.29 -11.22 7.53
N ALA A 91 23.06 -9.92 7.76
CA ALA A 91 24.00 -9.02 8.41
C ALA A 91 24.09 -9.21 9.94
N ASN A 92 23.41 -10.19 10.51
CA ASN A 92 23.31 -10.42 11.96
C ASN A 92 22.79 -9.20 12.73
N GLY A 93 21.78 -8.51 12.18
CA GLY A 93 21.14 -7.35 12.77
C GLY A 93 21.97 -6.07 12.75
N ARG A 94 23.14 -6.07 12.12
CA ARG A 94 23.98 -4.86 12.00
C ARG A 94 23.31 -3.83 11.10
N THR A 95 23.42 -2.58 11.47
CA THR A 95 22.88 -1.44 10.73
C THR A 95 24.01 -0.55 10.21
N LEU A 96 23.70 0.40 9.34
CA LEU A 96 24.66 1.39 8.84
C LEU A 96 25.37 2.17 9.96
N ASP A 97 24.70 2.34 11.11
CA ASP A 97 25.28 3.08 12.24
C ASP A 97 26.38 2.28 12.97
N ASP A 98 26.47 0.99 12.74
CA ASP A 98 27.44 0.12 13.40
C ASP A 98 28.86 0.21 12.76
N GLY A 99 29.07 1.13 11.82
CA GLY A 99 30.39 1.41 11.20
C GLY A 99 30.98 0.25 10.41
N TYR A 100 30.15 -0.68 9.97
CA TYR A 100 30.56 -1.92 9.31
C TYR A 100 30.70 -1.70 7.78
N ASP A 101 31.52 -2.52 7.13
CA ASP A 101 31.65 -2.61 5.67
C ASP A 101 30.33 -3.13 5.06
N PHE A 102 29.34 -2.24 5.14
CA PHE A 102 27.94 -2.53 4.81
C PHE A 102 27.75 -2.68 3.30
N GLU A 103 28.61 -2.01 2.50
CA GLU A 103 28.46 -1.99 1.04
C GLU A 103 28.58 -3.40 0.46
N ASN A 104 29.60 -4.17 0.85
CA ASN A 104 29.82 -5.52 0.31
C ASN A 104 28.75 -6.55 0.73
N ILE A 105 28.29 -6.48 1.98
CA ILE A 105 27.28 -7.42 2.47
C ILE A 105 25.90 -7.00 1.96
N TYR A 106 25.61 -5.70 2.01
CA TYR A 106 24.31 -5.16 1.63
C TYR A 106 24.03 -5.35 0.14
N GLU A 107 24.99 -5.01 -0.73
CA GLU A 107 24.83 -5.16 -2.17
C GLU A 107 24.61 -6.63 -2.57
N LYS A 108 25.43 -7.54 -2.04
CA LYS A 108 25.31 -8.97 -2.32
C LYS A 108 23.95 -9.53 -1.90
N GLU A 109 23.52 -9.25 -0.67
CA GLU A 109 22.27 -9.80 -0.15
C GLU A 109 21.04 -9.06 -0.72
N LEU A 110 21.16 -7.75 -1.02
CA LEU A 110 20.11 -7.01 -1.70
C LEU A 110 19.86 -7.56 -3.11
N ASN A 111 20.92 -7.84 -3.88
CA ASN A 111 20.81 -8.47 -5.19
C ASN A 111 20.17 -9.86 -5.10
N LYS A 112 20.63 -10.69 -4.16
CA LYS A 112 20.09 -12.03 -3.92
C LYS A 112 18.57 -12.05 -3.63
N TYR A 113 18.08 -11.10 -2.83
CA TYR A 113 16.66 -10.99 -2.49
C TYR A 113 15.90 -10.05 -3.44
N GLY A 114 16.61 -9.16 -4.13
CA GLY A 114 16.07 -8.28 -5.15
C GLY A 114 15.53 -9.01 -6.37
N GLU A 115 16.21 -10.06 -6.80
CA GLU A 115 15.83 -10.91 -7.95
C GLU A 115 14.63 -11.82 -7.66
N LYS A 116 14.38 -12.12 -6.38
CA LYS A 116 13.26 -12.97 -5.96
C LYS A 116 11.96 -12.20 -5.89
N ASN A 117 10.86 -12.85 -6.26
CA ASN A 117 9.55 -12.26 -6.07
C ASN A 117 9.15 -12.23 -4.58
N LEU A 118 8.17 -11.37 -4.24
CA LEU A 118 7.72 -11.18 -2.86
C LEU A 118 7.29 -12.48 -2.18
N GLY A 119 6.64 -13.41 -2.90
CA GLY A 119 6.20 -14.68 -2.33
C GLY A 119 7.37 -15.59 -1.95
N GLU A 120 8.42 -15.62 -2.76
CA GLU A 120 9.66 -16.38 -2.48
C GLU A 120 10.41 -15.79 -1.28
N ASN A 121 10.45 -14.47 -1.16
CA ASN A 121 11.05 -13.79 -0.02
C ASN A 121 10.25 -14.05 1.28
N ILE A 122 8.92 -14.02 1.25
CA ILE A 122 8.07 -14.41 2.39
C ILE A 122 8.32 -15.87 2.79
N ALA A 123 8.41 -16.78 1.82
CA ALA A 123 8.74 -18.18 2.08
C ALA A 123 10.15 -18.34 2.70
N THR A 124 11.10 -17.48 2.31
CA THR A 124 12.45 -17.45 2.87
C THR A 124 12.45 -16.97 4.33
N LEU A 125 11.66 -15.92 4.67
CA LEU A 125 11.47 -15.50 6.08
C LEU A 125 10.98 -16.65 6.96
N TYR A 126 10.00 -17.42 6.46
CA TYR A 126 9.48 -18.58 7.17
C TYR A 126 10.54 -19.69 7.33
N LYS A 127 11.27 -20.05 6.26
CA LYS A 127 12.35 -21.06 6.30
C LYS A 127 13.47 -20.70 7.26
N LYS A 128 13.71 -19.40 7.48
CA LYS A 128 14.70 -18.88 8.43
C LYS A 128 14.15 -18.72 9.85
N ASN A 129 12.91 -19.14 10.10
CA ASN A 129 12.22 -19.00 11.38
C ASN A 129 12.12 -17.56 11.90
N ILE A 130 12.11 -16.57 10.99
CA ILE A 130 11.93 -15.16 11.33
C ILE A 130 10.44 -14.88 11.55
N ILE A 131 9.59 -15.59 10.82
CA ILE A 131 8.12 -15.53 10.93
C ILE A 131 7.53 -16.91 11.15
N THR A 132 6.37 -16.95 11.78
CA THR A 132 5.57 -18.16 11.98
C THR A 132 4.82 -18.57 10.71
N SER A 133 4.29 -19.79 10.67
CA SER A 133 3.40 -20.25 9.58
C SER A 133 2.18 -19.35 9.42
N LYS A 134 1.56 -18.93 10.53
CA LYS A 134 0.39 -18.04 10.52
C LYS A 134 0.71 -16.67 9.90
N GLU A 135 1.87 -16.11 10.24
CA GLU A 135 2.33 -14.84 9.68
C GLU A 135 2.66 -14.96 8.19
N ARG A 136 3.32 -16.05 7.78
CA ARG A 136 3.56 -16.34 6.35
C ARG A 136 2.24 -16.35 5.58
N ASP A 137 1.25 -17.08 6.04
CA ASP A 137 -0.03 -17.24 5.35
C ASP A 137 -0.76 -15.90 5.29
N ARG A 138 -0.67 -15.09 6.33
CA ARG A 138 -1.25 -13.74 6.36
C ARG A 138 -0.54 -12.79 5.40
N LEU A 139 0.79 -12.78 5.35
CA LEU A 139 1.56 -11.97 4.39
C LEU A 139 1.25 -12.38 2.94
N LEU A 140 1.10 -13.68 2.67
CA LEU A 140 0.68 -14.16 1.35
C LEU A 140 -0.74 -13.72 1.00
N TYR A 141 -1.66 -13.71 1.97
CA TYR A 141 -2.99 -13.15 1.78
C TYR A 141 -2.94 -11.66 1.43
N LEU A 142 -2.17 -10.85 2.17
CA LEU A 142 -2.02 -9.41 1.89
C LEU A 142 -1.42 -9.16 0.49
N LYS A 143 -0.40 -9.94 0.12
CA LYS A 143 0.18 -9.90 -1.22
C LYS A 143 -0.88 -10.15 -2.30
N ASN A 144 -1.69 -11.19 -2.15
CA ASN A 144 -2.66 -11.59 -3.17
C ASN A 144 -3.89 -10.69 -3.22
N SER A 145 -4.32 -10.14 -2.08
CA SER A 145 -5.54 -9.33 -1.97
C SER A 145 -5.31 -7.85 -2.26
N PHE A 146 -4.12 -7.32 -1.96
CA PHE A 146 -3.81 -5.89 -2.10
C PHE A 146 -2.66 -5.63 -3.09
N ARG A 147 -1.47 -6.23 -2.85
CA ARG A 147 -0.29 -5.91 -3.66
C ARG A 147 -0.47 -6.30 -5.13
N ASN A 148 -0.82 -7.55 -5.43
CA ASN A 148 -0.90 -8.04 -6.81
C ASN A 148 -1.96 -7.32 -7.65
N PRO A 149 -3.21 -7.12 -7.19
CA PRO A 149 -4.24 -6.44 -7.97
C PRO A 149 -3.87 -5.00 -8.33
N TYR A 150 -3.17 -4.29 -7.42
CA TYR A 150 -2.87 -2.87 -7.62
C TYR A 150 -1.51 -2.60 -8.26
N SER A 151 -0.55 -3.51 -8.13
CA SER A 151 0.76 -3.39 -8.79
C SER A 151 0.75 -3.87 -10.24
N HIS A 152 -0.09 -4.86 -10.58
CA HIS A 152 -0.12 -5.46 -11.91
C HIS A 152 -1.39 -5.16 -12.71
N GLY A 153 -2.29 -4.32 -12.17
CA GLY A 153 -3.55 -4.02 -12.83
C GLY A 153 -4.48 -5.23 -13.01
N SER A 154 -4.16 -6.36 -12.34
CA SER A 154 -4.99 -7.55 -12.37
C SER A 154 -6.31 -7.32 -11.65
N ASN A 155 -7.34 -8.06 -12.03
CA ASN A 155 -8.64 -7.95 -11.39
C ASN A 155 -8.55 -8.44 -9.94
N ASN A 156 -9.15 -7.67 -9.04
CA ASN A 156 -9.32 -8.08 -7.66
C ASN A 156 -10.57 -8.99 -7.57
N LYS A 157 -10.42 -10.20 -7.08
CA LYS A 157 -11.52 -11.16 -6.92
C LYS A 157 -12.71 -10.58 -6.15
N TYR A 158 -12.48 -9.63 -5.23
CA TYR A 158 -13.54 -8.95 -4.49
C TYR A 158 -14.34 -7.96 -5.34
N VAL A 159 -13.81 -7.54 -6.48
CA VAL A 159 -14.46 -6.62 -7.41
C VAL A 159 -15.08 -7.37 -8.59
N GLU A 160 -14.55 -8.55 -8.94
CA GLU A 160 -14.97 -9.33 -10.11
C GLU A 160 -16.42 -9.81 -10.05
N SER A 161 -16.94 -10.08 -8.86
CA SER A 161 -18.32 -10.54 -8.65
C SER A 161 -19.32 -9.41 -8.37
N ALA A 162 -18.85 -8.15 -8.31
CA ALA A 162 -19.73 -7.03 -8.05
C ALA A 162 -20.62 -6.71 -9.25
N THR A 163 -21.90 -6.57 -8.99
CA THR A 163 -22.89 -6.06 -9.95
C THR A 163 -23.35 -4.68 -9.51
N THR A 164 -23.66 -3.82 -10.48
CA THR A 164 -24.25 -2.52 -10.22
C THR A 164 -25.46 -2.28 -11.10
N LYS A 165 -26.37 -1.44 -10.63
CA LYS A 165 -27.50 -0.96 -11.42
C LYS A 165 -27.02 0.21 -12.29
N LEU A 166 -27.25 0.10 -13.58
CA LEU A 166 -27.07 1.19 -14.53
C LEU A 166 -28.42 1.79 -14.86
N TYR A 167 -28.44 3.12 -14.89
CA TYR A 167 -29.62 3.89 -15.31
C TYR A 167 -29.28 4.60 -16.62
N GLU A 168 -29.92 4.19 -17.71
CA GLU A 168 -29.76 4.80 -19.02
C GLU A 168 -30.93 5.74 -19.29
N SER A 169 -30.65 7.01 -19.55
CA SER A 169 -31.61 7.97 -20.07
C SER A 169 -31.20 8.43 -21.46
N HIS A 170 -32.12 8.44 -22.39
CA HIS A 170 -31.90 9.03 -23.71
C HIS A 170 -32.32 10.50 -23.71
N LEU A 171 -31.45 11.37 -24.25
CA LEU A 171 -31.77 12.78 -24.47
C LEU A 171 -33.06 12.87 -25.33
N GLY A 172 -34.13 13.44 -24.73
CA GLY A 172 -35.44 13.58 -25.38
C GLY A 172 -36.47 12.53 -24.98
N SER A 173 -36.16 11.58 -24.13
CA SER A 173 -37.16 10.68 -23.52
C SER A 173 -37.15 10.82 -22.01
N ASN A 174 -38.32 10.76 -21.37
CA ASN A 174 -38.44 10.73 -19.93
C ASN A 174 -38.31 9.29 -19.38
N GLU A 175 -37.94 8.32 -20.21
CA GLU A 175 -37.76 6.94 -19.81
C GLU A 175 -36.37 6.71 -19.25
N ILE A 176 -36.31 6.20 -18.05
CA ILE A 176 -35.10 5.69 -17.42
C ILE A 176 -35.15 4.18 -17.49
N LYS A 177 -34.21 3.57 -18.22
CA LYS A 177 -34.05 2.11 -18.22
C LYS A 177 -33.06 1.67 -17.16
N GLU A 178 -33.48 0.81 -16.27
CA GLU A 178 -32.63 0.15 -15.31
C GLU A 178 -32.09 -1.15 -15.92
N SER A 179 -30.77 -1.33 -15.87
CA SER A 179 -30.09 -2.57 -16.25
C SER A 179 -29.09 -2.98 -15.17
N ILE A 180 -28.80 -4.27 -15.09
CA ILE A 180 -27.77 -4.80 -14.18
C ILE A 180 -26.51 -5.06 -15.02
N ALA A 181 -25.40 -4.42 -14.68
CA ALA A 181 -24.12 -4.68 -15.31
C ALA A 181 -23.14 -5.32 -14.32
N THR A 182 -22.30 -6.21 -14.83
CA THR A 182 -21.14 -6.71 -14.09
C THR A 182 -20.05 -5.66 -14.11
N VAL A 183 -19.41 -5.43 -12.97
CA VAL A 183 -18.32 -4.43 -12.83
C VAL A 183 -17.17 -4.75 -13.77
N THR A 184 -16.87 -6.03 -14.01
CA THR A 184 -15.82 -6.50 -14.90
C THR A 184 -16.09 -6.23 -16.39
N GLY A 185 -17.34 -6.12 -16.79
CA GLY A 185 -17.73 -5.81 -18.16
C GLY A 185 -17.61 -4.33 -18.52
N ASN A 186 -17.38 -3.44 -17.55
CA ASN A 186 -17.33 -2.01 -17.78
C ASN A 186 -16.08 -1.39 -17.11
N PRO A 187 -15.11 -0.86 -17.92
CA PRO A 187 -13.87 -0.30 -17.37
C PRO A 187 -14.07 0.85 -16.37
N TYR A 188 -15.10 1.68 -16.56
CA TYR A 188 -15.39 2.78 -15.64
C TYR A 188 -15.87 2.28 -14.27
N LEU A 189 -16.78 1.29 -14.29
CA LEU A 189 -17.28 0.67 -13.06
C LEU A 189 -16.18 -0.08 -12.33
N LEU A 190 -15.29 -0.74 -13.05
CA LEU A 190 -14.12 -1.42 -12.49
C LEU A 190 -13.18 -0.43 -11.77
N LEU A 191 -12.90 0.71 -12.39
CA LEU A 191 -12.05 1.75 -11.79
C LEU A 191 -12.70 2.35 -10.54
N ASP A 192 -14.01 2.58 -10.57
CA ASP A 192 -14.74 3.13 -9.42
C ASP A 192 -14.82 2.14 -8.27
N ALA A 193 -15.11 0.87 -8.56
CA ALA A 193 -15.10 -0.20 -7.57
C ALA A 193 -13.72 -0.39 -6.93
N ARG A 194 -12.63 -0.29 -7.71
CA ARG A 194 -11.26 -0.30 -7.18
C ARG A 194 -11.00 0.88 -6.24
N ARG A 195 -11.41 2.08 -6.60
CA ARG A 195 -11.26 3.28 -5.75
C ARG A 195 -12.06 3.13 -4.45
N THR A 196 -13.27 2.63 -4.54
CA THR A 196 -14.13 2.37 -3.37
C THR A 196 -13.49 1.33 -2.44
N PHE A 197 -12.99 0.23 -2.99
CA PHE A 197 -12.28 -0.79 -2.21
C PHE A 197 -11.07 -0.21 -1.48
N ILE A 198 -10.24 0.60 -2.16
CA ILE A 198 -9.06 1.21 -1.55
C ILE A 198 -9.44 2.18 -0.44
N ARG A 199 -10.48 3.01 -0.65
CA ARG A 199 -10.97 3.91 0.40
C ARG A 199 -11.42 3.17 1.65
N GLN A 200 -12.06 2.03 1.46
CA GLN A 200 -12.60 1.22 2.56
C GLN A 200 -11.52 0.44 3.31
N TYR A 201 -10.57 -0.13 2.60
CA TYR A 201 -9.62 -1.10 3.18
C TYR A 201 -8.16 -0.64 3.21
N GLY A 202 -7.80 0.42 2.47
CA GLY A 202 -6.42 0.85 2.30
C GLY A 202 -5.74 1.25 3.60
N LEU A 203 -6.44 1.97 4.49
CA LEU A 203 -5.90 2.33 5.81
C LEU A 203 -5.61 1.10 6.68
N GLY A 204 -6.54 0.14 6.70
CA GLY A 204 -6.36 -1.12 7.43
C GLY A 204 -5.19 -1.94 6.89
N TYR A 205 -5.04 -2.00 5.57
CA TYR A 205 -3.90 -2.66 4.92
C TYR A 205 -2.57 -1.99 5.31
N PHE A 206 -2.48 -0.67 5.22
CA PHE A 206 -1.30 0.08 5.65
C PHE A 206 -0.96 -0.17 7.11
N ALA A 207 -1.94 -0.03 8.01
CA ALA A 207 -1.75 -0.28 9.43
C ALA A 207 -1.23 -1.70 9.71
N GLU A 208 -1.70 -2.69 8.97
CA GLU A 208 -1.23 -4.07 9.11
C GLU A 208 0.23 -4.23 8.67
N ILE A 209 0.63 -3.61 7.56
CA ILE A 209 2.05 -3.61 7.13
C ILE A 209 2.95 -2.95 8.17
N ILE A 210 2.54 -1.82 8.76
CA ILE A 210 3.31 -1.18 9.84
C ILE A 210 3.44 -2.10 11.05
N ASN A 211 2.38 -2.79 11.44
CA ASN A 211 2.44 -3.75 12.53
C ASN A 211 3.44 -4.88 12.26
N TYR A 212 3.54 -5.35 11.00
CA TYR A 212 4.58 -6.30 10.62
C TYR A 212 5.98 -5.70 10.68
N ILE A 213 6.18 -4.46 10.24
CA ILE A 213 7.49 -3.77 10.36
C ILE A 213 7.91 -3.72 11.83
N ILE A 214 7.02 -3.30 12.73
CA ILE A 214 7.30 -3.24 14.17
C ILE A 214 7.64 -4.62 14.74
N THR A 215 6.89 -5.64 14.35
CA THR A 215 7.09 -7.01 14.81
C THR A 215 8.45 -7.54 14.32
N LEU A 216 8.77 -7.40 13.05
CA LEU A 216 10.03 -7.85 12.45
C LEU A 216 11.22 -7.10 13.01
N ASP A 217 11.11 -5.78 13.26
CA ASP A 217 12.15 -5.00 13.93
C ASP A 217 12.42 -5.52 15.35
N LYS A 218 11.37 -5.89 16.09
CA LYS A 218 11.49 -6.50 17.42
C LYS A 218 12.13 -7.90 17.36
N GLU A 219 11.73 -8.74 16.41
CA GLU A 219 12.29 -10.09 16.28
C GLU A 219 13.77 -10.04 15.88
N LEU A 220 14.16 -9.17 14.95
CA LEU A 220 15.58 -8.97 14.60
C LEU A 220 16.38 -8.49 15.82
N ARG A 221 15.85 -7.57 16.64
CA ARG A 221 16.52 -7.12 17.86
C ARG A 221 16.70 -8.25 18.87
N LYS A 222 15.69 -9.08 19.08
CA LYS A 222 15.80 -10.25 19.98
C LYS A 222 16.85 -11.23 19.54
N LEU A 223 16.99 -11.42 18.21
CA LEU A 223 17.97 -12.36 17.68
C LEU A 223 19.41 -11.87 17.82
N TYR A 224 19.66 -10.58 17.64
CA TYR A 224 21.01 -10.04 17.46
C TYR A 224 21.47 -9.01 18.49
N HIS A 225 20.57 -8.39 19.24
CA HIS A 225 20.91 -7.37 20.25
C HIS A 225 20.38 -7.80 21.62
N LYS A 226 20.98 -8.86 22.17
CA LYS A 226 20.70 -9.33 23.54
C LYS A 226 21.34 -8.42 24.57
#